data_789612f07e632ec5d3b799a35b586a62
#
_entry.id   789612f07e632ec5d3b799a35b586a62
#
_cell.length_a   1.000
_cell.length_b   1.000
_cell.length_c   1.000
_cell.angle_alpha   90.00
_cell.angle_beta   90.00
_cell.angle_gamma   90.00
#
_symmetry.space_group_name_H-M   'P 1'
#
loop_
_entity.id
_entity.type
_entity.pdbx_description
1 polymer ?
#
loop_
_entity_poly.entity_id
_entity_poly.type
_entity_poly.pdbx_seq_one_letter_code
_entity_poly.pdbx_strand_id
1 'polypeptide(L)'
;MSEKWLSALGPLVLVLMLGGCASQYPPVSPEFAKAVEARYLIGPGDTANIIVWRNPELSMSVPVRPDGKITAPLVEDLPASGKTSTELARDIEKYLAKYIQSPVVTVIVTQFVGPYSQQIRVIGQATKPTALQYREKMTVLDVMVAVGGLTEFAAGNRASIVRTMDGKQQALRVRL
;
A
#
# COMPACT_ATOMS: atom_id res chain seq x y z
N MET A 1 11.41 -50.55 -47.34
CA MET A 1 12.17 -49.33 -46.94
C MET A 1 11.28 -48.38 -46.17
N SER A 2 10.52 -48.79 -45.14
CA SER A 2 9.56 -47.91 -44.48
C SER A 2 9.42 -48.09 -42.95
N GLU A 3 10.11 -49.04 -42.34
CA GLU A 3 9.95 -49.26 -40.89
C GLU A 3 10.94 -48.51 -39.98
N LYS A 4 12.05 -48.01 -40.50
CA LYS A 4 13.08 -47.33 -39.70
C LYS A 4 12.76 -45.87 -39.35
N TRP A 5 11.75 -45.25 -39.98
CA TRP A 5 11.38 -43.86 -39.77
C TRP A 5 10.37 -43.70 -38.65
N LEU A 6 9.57 -44.72 -38.34
CA LEU A 6 8.62 -44.65 -37.23
C LEU A 6 9.29 -44.78 -35.84
N SER A 7 10.43 -45.47 -35.74
CA SER A 7 11.13 -45.65 -34.46
C SER A 7 11.90 -44.39 -34.01
N ALA A 8 12.20 -43.45 -34.92
CA ALA A 8 12.89 -42.21 -34.58
C ALA A 8 11.95 -41.07 -34.15
N LEU A 9 10.67 -41.15 -34.52
CA LEU A 9 9.66 -40.13 -34.14
C LEU A 9 9.15 -40.28 -32.70
N GLY A 10 9.20 -41.49 -32.14
CA GLY A 10 8.73 -41.78 -30.76
C GLY A 10 9.46 -40.97 -29.68
N PRO A 11 10.80 -40.95 -29.61
CA PRO A 11 11.53 -40.20 -28.60
C PRO A 11 11.46 -38.70 -28.78
N LEU A 12 11.28 -38.20 -30.00
CA LEU A 12 11.19 -36.77 -30.28
C LEU A 12 9.87 -36.16 -29.75
N VAL A 13 8.77 -36.91 -29.87
CA VAL A 13 7.45 -36.48 -29.36
C VAL A 13 7.41 -36.51 -27.82
N LEU A 14 8.10 -37.44 -27.18
CA LEU A 14 8.17 -37.54 -25.72
C LEU A 14 8.94 -36.36 -25.09
N VAL A 15 9.97 -35.84 -25.74
CA VAL A 15 10.78 -34.69 -25.26
C VAL A 15 9.99 -33.38 -25.36
N LEU A 16 9.08 -33.23 -26.32
CA LEU A 16 8.25 -32.02 -26.45
C LEU A 16 7.15 -31.89 -25.38
N MET A 17 6.76 -32.99 -24.70
CA MET A 17 5.73 -32.98 -23.67
C MET A 17 6.25 -32.62 -22.27
N LEU A 18 7.57 -32.48 -22.05
CA LEU A 18 8.17 -32.11 -20.78
C LEU A 18 8.35 -30.57 -20.58
N GLY A 19 7.96 -29.76 -21.55
CA GLY A 19 8.10 -28.30 -21.55
C GLY A 19 7.00 -27.53 -20.80
N GLY A 20 6.32 -28.11 -19.83
CA GLY A 20 5.17 -27.46 -19.23
C GLY A 20 5.26 -27.20 -17.75
N CYS A 21 5.73 -26.07 -17.34
CA CYS A 21 5.30 -25.28 -16.17
C CYS A 21 6.29 -24.12 -15.95
N ALA A 22 6.40 -23.24 -16.92
CA ALA A 22 7.01 -21.93 -16.66
C ALA A 22 6.10 -21.18 -15.68
N SER A 23 6.65 -20.71 -14.56
CA SER A 23 5.90 -19.92 -13.61
C SER A 23 5.45 -18.62 -14.27
N GLN A 24 4.18 -18.30 -14.15
CA GLN A 24 3.54 -17.14 -14.81
C GLN A 24 4.16 -15.79 -14.41
N TYR A 25 4.82 -15.72 -13.26
CA TYR A 25 5.43 -14.48 -12.73
C TYR A 25 6.90 -14.69 -12.38
N PRO A 26 7.77 -13.69 -12.61
CA PRO A 26 9.17 -13.75 -12.21
C PRO A 26 9.32 -13.79 -10.69
N PRO A 27 10.43 -14.36 -10.17
CA PRO A 27 10.75 -14.27 -8.74
C PRO A 27 11.08 -12.82 -8.34
N VAL A 28 10.93 -12.52 -7.06
CA VAL A 28 11.25 -11.18 -6.52
C VAL A 28 12.75 -10.91 -6.68
N SER A 29 13.13 -9.87 -7.38
CA SER A 29 14.51 -9.43 -7.49
C SER A 29 14.93 -8.63 -6.23
N PRO A 30 16.23 -8.61 -5.86
CA PRO A 30 16.72 -7.81 -4.73
C PRO A 30 16.43 -6.32 -4.87
N GLU A 31 16.36 -5.81 -6.09
CA GLU A 31 16.03 -4.41 -6.40
C GLU A 31 14.58 -4.07 -6.02
N PHE A 32 13.69 -5.03 -6.14
CA PHE A 32 12.30 -4.93 -5.75
C PHE A 32 12.10 -4.95 -4.23
N ALA A 33 13.05 -5.54 -3.51
CA ALA A 33 13.05 -5.61 -2.04
C ALA A 33 13.55 -4.30 -1.40
N LYS A 34 14.05 -3.34 -2.18
CA LYS A 34 14.42 -2.02 -1.62
C LYS A 34 13.18 -1.40 -1.00
N ALA A 35 13.23 -1.25 0.33
CA ALA A 35 12.24 -0.50 1.06
C ALA A 35 12.24 0.94 0.54
N VAL A 36 11.13 1.36 -0.05
CA VAL A 36 10.89 2.78 -0.27
C VAL A 36 10.69 3.36 1.13
N GLU A 37 11.47 4.38 1.51
CA GLU A 37 11.18 5.15 2.71
C GLU A 37 9.76 5.71 2.60
N ALA A 38 8.84 5.00 3.20
CA ALA A 38 7.43 5.38 3.17
C ALA A 38 7.18 6.41 4.27
N ARG A 39 7.20 7.70 3.89
CA ARG A 39 6.65 8.75 4.75
C ARG A 39 5.15 8.53 4.86
N TYR A 40 4.62 8.62 6.07
CA TYR A 40 3.17 8.58 6.25
C TYR A 40 2.53 9.78 5.55
N LEU A 41 1.58 9.49 4.69
CA LEU A 41 0.76 10.48 4.01
C LEU A 41 -0.66 10.42 4.57
N ILE A 42 -1.21 11.56 4.88
CA ILE A 42 -2.59 11.70 5.35
C ILE A 42 -3.55 11.19 4.27
N GLY A 43 -4.54 10.41 4.69
CA GLY A 43 -5.55 9.84 3.79
C GLY A 43 -6.97 10.14 4.25
N PRO A 44 -7.96 9.93 3.36
CA PRO A 44 -9.38 9.99 3.74
C PRO A 44 -9.69 9.03 4.88
N GLY A 45 -10.43 9.51 5.89
CA GLY A 45 -10.76 8.74 7.09
C GLY A 45 -9.76 8.88 8.23
N ASP A 46 -8.59 9.50 8.02
CA ASP A 46 -7.69 9.88 9.10
C ASP A 46 -8.34 10.93 9.99
N THR A 47 -7.84 11.03 11.22
CA THR A 47 -8.20 12.11 12.15
C THR A 47 -6.96 12.91 12.45
N ALA A 48 -7.00 14.21 12.15
CA ALA A 48 -5.95 15.16 12.42
C ALA A 48 -6.31 16.04 13.61
N ASN A 49 -5.48 16.07 14.64
CA ASN A 49 -5.58 17.02 15.73
C ASN A 49 -4.72 18.24 15.38
N ILE A 50 -5.40 19.37 15.18
CA ILE A 50 -4.79 20.66 14.82
C ILE A 50 -4.64 21.46 16.11
N ILE A 51 -3.42 21.86 16.42
CA ILE A 51 -3.08 22.68 17.58
C ILE A 51 -2.52 24.00 17.07
N VAL A 52 -3.23 25.09 17.35
CA VAL A 52 -2.80 26.46 17.04
C VAL A 52 -2.27 27.11 18.29
N TRP A 53 -0.96 27.40 18.30
CA TRP A 53 -0.31 27.96 19.47
C TRP A 53 -0.94 29.29 19.91
N ARG A 54 -1.26 29.42 21.20
CA ARG A 54 -1.95 30.58 21.84
C ARG A 54 -3.36 30.86 21.33
N ASN A 55 -3.96 29.98 20.52
CA ASN A 55 -5.33 30.11 20.05
C ASN A 55 -6.08 28.79 20.24
N PRO A 56 -6.45 28.43 21.46
CA PRO A 56 -7.12 27.17 21.74
C PRO A 56 -8.49 27.08 21.07
N GLU A 57 -9.15 28.20 20.81
CA GLU A 57 -10.44 28.28 20.11
C GLU A 57 -10.34 27.87 18.62
N LEU A 58 -9.14 27.88 18.04
CA LEU A 58 -8.85 27.42 16.67
C LEU A 58 -8.29 25.99 16.66
N SER A 59 -8.01 25.45 17.85
CA SER A 59 -7.43 24.11 18.00
C SER A 59 -8.52 23.07 18.13
N MET A 60 -8.50 22.04 17.26
CA MET A 60 -9.50 20.98 17.30
C MET A 60 -9.04 19.72 16.56
N SER A 61 -9.74 18.64 16.82
CA SER A 61 -9.59 17.39 16.07
C SER A 61 -10.60 17.35 14.93
N VAL A 62 -10.12 17.11 13.71
CA VAL A 62 -10.94 17.09 12.51
C VAL A 62 -10.72 15.80 11.71
N PRO A 63 -11.77 15.17 11.17
CA PRO A 63 -11.63 14.05 10.25
C PRO A 63 -11.24 14.55 8.87
N VAL A 64 -10.42 13.77 8.17
CA VAL A 64 -10.17 13.94 6.74
C VAL A 64 -11.35 13.34 5.99
N ARG A 65 -12.04 14.18 5.26
CA ARG A 65 -13.24 13.84 4.48
C ARG A 65 -12.92 12.84 3.37
N PRO A 66 -13.93 12.13 2.82
CA PRO A 66 -13.72 11.22 1.68
C PRO A 66 -13.15 11.88 0.43
N ASP A 67 -13.36 13.20 0.26
CA ASP A 67 -12.78 14.00 -0.82
C ASP A 67 -11.32 14.43 -0.54
N GLY A 68 -10.73 14.00 0.59
CA GLY A 68 -9.35 14.27 0.97
C GLY A 68 -9.11 15.64 1.57
N LYS A 69 -10.17 16.38 1.91
CA LYS A 69 -10.07 17.72 2.48
C LYS A 69 -10.40 17.72 3.96
N ILE A 70 -9.97 18.78 4.65
CA ILE A 70 -10.34 19.09 6.04
C ILE A 70 -11.04 20.44 6.11
N THR A 71 -11.85 20.61 7.16
CA THR A 71 -12.46 21.89 7.53
C THR A 71 -12.22 22.13 9.02
N ALA A 72 -11.68 23.27 9.35
CA ALA A 72 -11.42 23.74 10.72
C ALA A 72 -11.83 25.23 10.83
N PRO A 73 -11.88 25.83 12.03
CA PRO A 73 -12.18 27.24 12.17
C PRO A 73 -11.25 28.10 11.30
N LEU A 74 -11.82 29.00 10.52
CA LEU A 74 -11.14 29.88 9.56
C LEU A 74 -10.41 29.15 8.41
N VAL A 75 -10.49 27.82 8.34
CA VAL A 75 -9.84 27.01 7.28
C VAL A 75 -10.88 26.12 6.65
N GLU A 76 -11.40 26.49 5.48
CA GLU A 76 -12.40 25.73 4.76
C GLU A 76 -11.79 24.99 3.57
N ASP A 77 -12.24 23.74 3.37
CA ASP A 77 -11.92 22.90 2.20
C ASP A 77 -10.43 22.79 1.87
N LEU A 78 -9.57 22.75 2.90
CA LEU A 78 -8.12 22.63 2.69
C LEU A 78 -7.75 21.21 2.29
N PRO A 79 -7.07 20.99 1.14
CA PRO A 79 -6.56 19.67 0.76
C PRO A 79 -5.56 19.12 1.78
N ALA A 80 -5.84 17.95 2.34
CA ALA A 80 -5.01 17.27 3.35
C ALA A 80 -4.46 15.93 2.84
N SER A 81 -5.25 15.22 2.02
CA SER A 81 -4.84 13.93 1.48
C SER A 81 -3.57 14.02 0.63
N GLY A 82 -2.66 13.06 0.80
CA GLY A 82 -1.39 12.99 0.10
C GLY A 82 -0.30 13.91 0.67
N LYS A 83 -0.56 14.62 1.77
CA LYS A 83 0.41 15.46 2.46
C LYS A 83 0.90 14.79 3.75
N THR A 84 2.08 15.16 4.19
CA THR A 84 2.56 14.88 5.54
C THR A 84 1.89 15.81 6.56
N SER A 85 1.92 15.45 7.85
CA SER A 85 1.43 16.30 8.93
C SER A 85 2.12 17.67 8.95
N THR A 86 3.42 17.70 8.63
CA THR A 86 4.20 18.95 8.58
C THR A 86 3.77 19.84 7.41
N GLU A 87 3.58 19.29 6.22
CA GLU A 87 3.11 20.04 5.06
C GLU A 87 1.71 20.61 5.30
N LEU A 88 0.81 19.80 5.88
CA LEU A 88 -0.52 20.27 6.23
C LEU A 88 -0.47 21.40 7.28
N ALA A 89 0.40 21.30 8.28
CA ALA A 89 0.59 22.37 9.27
C ALA A 89 1.03 23.68 8.59
N ARG A 90 2.01 23.63 7.67
CA ARG A 90 2.46 24.85 6.94
C ARG A 90 1.36 25.43 6.06
N ASP A 91 0.51 24.61 5.49
CA ASP A 91 -0.62 25.10 4.69
C ASP A 91 -1.69 25.76 5.57
N ILE A 92 -2.00 25.19 6.73
CA ILE A 92 -2.92 25.80 7.71
C ILE A 92 -2.36 27.15 8.18
N GLU A 93 -1.07 27.26 8.48
CA GLU A 93 -0.44 28.52 8.86
C GLU A 93 -0.62 29.61 7.80
N LYS A 94 -0.43 29.28 6.52
CA LYS A 94 -0.65 30.21 5.42
C LYS A 94 -2.10 30.71 5.35
N TYR A 95 -3.07 29.84 5.61
CA TYR A 95 -4.49 30.21 5.65
C TYR A 95 -4.78 31.12 6.84
N LEU A 96 -4.33 30.75 8.03
CA LEU A 96 -4.57 31.51 9.25
C LEU A 96 -3.84 32.85 9.28
N ALA A 97 -2.73 33.02 8.57
CA ALA A 97 -1.98 34.26 8.48
C ALA A 97 -2.81 35.46 7.92
N LYS A 98 -3.96 35.17 7.29
CA LYS A 98 -4.90 36.19 6.83
C LYS A 98 -5.70 36.81 8.00
N TYR A 99 -5.80 36.11 9.14
CA TYR A 99 -6.66 36.46 10.26
C TYR A 99 -5.87 36.73 11.54
N ILE A 100 -4.74 36.04 11.73
CA ILE A 100 -3.89 36.16 12.93
C ILE A 100 -2.43 36.38 12.54
N GLN A 101 -1.69 37.11 13.38
CA GLN A 101 -0.27 37.37 13.16
C GLN A 101 0.58 36.15 13.55
N SER A 102 1.46 35.73 12.66
CA SER A 102 2.47 34.68 12.90
C SER A 102 1.89 33.40 13.53
N PRO A 103 0.88 32.74 12.92
CA PRO A 103 0.32 31.53 13.48
C PRO A 103 1.38 30.41 13.48
N VAL A 104 1.44 29.65 14.58
CA VAL A 104 2.25 28.45 14.70
C VAL A 104 1.32 27.28 14.86
N VAL A 105 1.36 26.34 13.92
CA VAL A 105 0.44 25.19 13.89
C VAL A 105 1.21 23.88 13.98
N THR A 106 0.71 22.99 14.82
CA THR A 106 1.13 21.59 14.90
C THR A 106 -0.03 20.69 14.50
N VAL A 107 0.23 19.74 13.60
CA VAL A 107 -0.76 18.74 13.22
C VAL A 107 -0.28 17.37 13.69
N ILE A 108 -1.14 16.69 14.47
CA ILE A 108 -0.90 15.34 14.98
C ILE A 108 -1.98 14.43 14.40
N VAL A 109 -1.60 13.42 13.64
CA VAL A 109 -2.54 12.39 13.18
C VAL A 109 -2.78 11.43 14.34
N THR A 110 -4.04 11.22 14.71
CA THR A 110 -4.43 10.38 15.85
C THR A 110 -5.11 9.09 15.44
N GLN A 111 -5.74 9.06 14.27
CA GLN A 111 -6.31 7.87 13.66
C GLN A 111 -5.70 7.71 12.27
N PHE A 112 -5.12 6.54 12.01
CA PHE A 112 -4.35 6.25 10.80
C PHE A 112 -5.13 5.27 9.92
N VAL A 113 -5.79 5.75 8.90
CA VAL A 113 -6.38 4.93 7.82
C VAL A 113 -5.47 4.95 6.60
N GLY A 114 -4.92 6.11 6.31
CA GLY A 114 -4.00 6.35 5.20
C GLY A 114 -4.66 6.30 3.82
N PRO A 115 -3.93 6.71 2.78
CA PRO A 115 -4.41 6.59 1.42
C PRO A 115 -4.39 5.12 0.96
N TYR A 116 -5.28 4.76 0.05
CA TYR A 116 -5.38 3.41 -0.51
C TYR A 116 -4.06 2.91 -1.13
N SER A 117 -3.20 3.81 -1.59
CA SER A 117 -1.88 3.49 -2.13
C SER A 117 -0.91 2.92 -1.09
N GLN A 118 -1.15 3.18 0.19
CA GLN A 118 -0.35 2.68 1.31
C GLN A 118 -1.03 1.53 2.07
N GLN A 119 -2.03 0.89 1.48
CA GLN A 119 -2.70 -0.27 2.05
C GLN A 119 -2.25 -1.56 1.37
N ILE A 120 -2.02 -2.60 2.17
CA ILE A 120 -1.77 -3.97 1.70
C ILE A 120 -3.12 -4.70 1.71
N ARG A 121 -3.58 -5.14 0.54
CA ARG A 121 -4.82 -5.90 0.42
C ARG A 121 -4.50 -7.36 0.20
N VAL A 122 -4.93 -8.20 1.13
CA VAL A 122 -4.78 -9.64 1.05
C VAL A 122 -6.09 -10.25 0.58
N ILE A 123 -6.03 -10.99 -0.52
CA ILE A 123 -7.16 -11.67 -1.14
C ILE A 123 -6.82 -13.14 -1.37
N GLY A 124 -7.82 -13.97 -1.57
CA GLY A 124 -7.67 -15.41 -1.84
C GLY A 124 -7.78 -16.25 -0.59
N GLN A 125 -6.97 -17.31 -0.50
CA GLN A 125 -7.05 -18.35 0.53
C GLN A 125 -6.24 -18.01 1.81
N ALA A 126 -6.31 -16.75 2.27
CA ALA A 126 -5.91 -16.39 3.61
C ALA A 126 -7.06 -16.69 4.60
N THR A 127 -6.76 -16.98 5.86
CA THR A 127 -7.76 -17.28 6.87
C THR A 127 -8.72 -16.11 7.10
N LYS A 128 -8.19 -14.87 7.09
CA LYS A 128 -8.97 -13.62 7.22
C LYS A 128 -8.54 -12.63 6.15
N PRO A 129 -9.02 -12.75 4.90
CA PRO A 129 -8.73 -11.78 3.85
C PRO A 129 -9.12 -10.37 4.31
N THR A 130 -8.20 -9.43 4.27
CA THR A 130 -8.44 -8.07 4.76
C THR A 130 -7.47 -7.07 4.13
N ALA A 131 -7.77 -5.77 4.31
CA ALA A 131 -6.85 -4.70 4.02
C ALA A 131 -6.08 -4.33 5.31
N LEU A 132 -4.77 -4.27 5.21
CA LEU A 132 -3.87 -3.90 6.29
C LEU A 132 -3.21 -2.57 5.94
N GLN A 133 -3.01 -1.74 6.95
CA GLN A 133 -2.21 -0.54 6.78
C GLN A 133 -0.73 -0.91 6.71
N TYR A 134 -0.02 -0.38 5.72
CA TYR A 134 1.42 -0.57 5.62
C TYR A 134 2.13 0.11 6.81
N ARG A 135 3.06 -0.61 7.41
CA ARG A 135 3.98 -0.08 8.44
C ARG A 135 5.41 -0.19 7.93
N GLU A 136 6.23 0.77 8.29
CA GLU A 136 7.65 0.73 7.92
C GLU A 136 8.30 -0.59 8.31
N LYS A 137 9.09 -1.15 7.40
CA LYS A 137 9.77 -2.46 7.55
C LYS A 137 8.84 -3.67 7.68
N MET A 138 7.55 -3.52 7.34
CA MET A 138 6.60 -4.63 7.35
C MET A 138 7.02 -5.69 6.33
N THR A 139 7.12 -6.94 6.78
CA THR A 139 7.49 -8.10 5.98
C THR A 139 6.27 -8.88 5.52
N VAL A 140 6.46 -9.78 4.56
CA VAL A 140 5.41 -10.72 4.14
C VAL A 140 4.96 -11.61 5.31
N LEU A 141 5.88 -11.97 6.20
CA LEU A 141 5.55 -12.77 7.39
C LEU A 141 4.60 -11.99 8.31
N ASP A 142 4.84 -10.69 8.54
CA ASP A 142 3.94 -9.87 9.37
C ASP A 142 2.53 -9.80 8.78
N VAL A 143 2.44 -9.69 7.45
CA VAL A 143 1.15 -9.74 6.74
C VAL A 143 0.46 -11.09 6.97
N MET A 144 1.19 -12.20 6.86
CA MET A 144 0.64 -13.54 7.06
C MET A 144 0.16 -13.76 8.48
N VAL A 145 0.90 -13.27 9.48
CA VAL A 145 0.48 -13.31 10.90
C VAL A 145 -0.81 -12.49 11.09
N ALA A 146 -0.90 -11.30 10.50
CA ALA A 146 -2.06 -10.42 10.65
C ALA A 146 -3.34 -11.02 10.05
N VAL A 147 -3.24 -11.78 8.94
CA VAL A 147 -4.38 -12.44 8.29
C VAL A 147 -4.67 -13.84 8.85
N GLY A 148 -3.91 -14.31 9.86
CA GLY A 148 -4.09 -15.61 10.51
C GLY A 148 -3.58 -16.78 9.69
N GLY A 149 -2.64 -16.57 8.78
CA GLY A 149 -2.04 -17.61 7.93
C GLY A 149 -2.87 -17.97 6.71
N LEU A 150 -2.50 -19.06 6.07
CA LEU A 150 -3.17 -19.64 4.90
C LEU A 150 -4.21 -20.69 5.34
N THR A 151 -5.25 -20.87 4.54
CA THR A 151 -6.18 -22.00 4.70
C THR A 151 -5.56 -23.31 4.19
N GLU A 152 -6.14 -24.44 4.53
CA GLU A 152 -5.73 -25.76 4.02
C GLU A 152 -5.84 -25.90 2.49
N PHE A 153 -6.68 -25.10 1.85
CA PHE A 153 -6.86 -25.09 0.39
C PHE A 153 -5.90 -24.15 -0.32
N ALA A 154 -5.03 -23.46 0.40
CA ALA A 154 -4.14 -22.48 -0.17
C ALA A 154 -2.97 -23.10 -0.93
N ALA A 155 -2.70 -22.57 -2.12
CA ALA A 155 -1.49 -22.92 -2.87
C ALA A 155 -0.37 -21.89 -2.60
N GLY A 156 0.24 -21.91 -1.40
CA GLY A 156 1.23 -20.93 -0.97
C GLY A 156 2.41 -20.75 -1.93
N ASN A 157 2.82 -21.82 -2.62
CA ASN A 157 3.87 -21.75 -3.65
C ASN A 157 3.47 -21.00 -4.94
N ARG A 158 2.19 -20.63 -5.09
CA ARG A 158 1.65 -19.85 -6.23
C ARG A 158 1.15 -18.47 -5.80
N ALA A 159 1.52 -18.02 -4.62
CA ALA A 159 1.20 -16.69 -4.17
C ALA A 159 1.93 -15.62 -5.01
N SER A 160 1.31 -14.47 -5.19
CA SER A 160 1.89 -13.35 -5.91
C SER A 160 1.66 -12.04 -5.15
N ILE A 161 2.65 -11.15 -5.22
CA ILE A 161 2.53 -9.76 -4.77
C ILE A 161 2.35 -8.90 -6.01
N VAL A 162 1.27 -8.13 -6.06
CA VAL A 162 1.05 -7.11 -7.08
C VAL A 162 1.42 -5.76 -6.51
N ARG A 163 2.37 -5.09 -7.13
CA ARG A 163 2.84 -3.77 -6.71
C ARG A 163 2.79 -2.79 -7.87
N THR A 164 2.37 -1.57 -7.61
CA THR A 164 2.45 -0.48 -8.58
C THR A 164 3.76 0.27 -8.39
N MET A 165 4.61 0.30 -9.42
CA MET A 165 5.87 1.04 -9.47
C MET A 165 5.87 1.88 -10.73
N ASP A 166 6.17 3.17 -10.61
CA ASP A 166 6.21 4.12 -11.74
C ASP A 166 4.94 4.08 -12.61
N GLY A 167 3.77 3.95 -11.95
CA GLY A 167 2.47 3.88 -12.62
C GLY A 167 2.17 2.54 -13.32
N LYS A 168 3.07 1.56 -13.27
CA LYS A 168 2.87 0.22 -13.85
C LYS A 168 2.68 -0.82 -12.76
N GLN A 169 1.70 -1.69 -12.94
CA GLN A 169 1.50 -2.84 -12.06
C GLN A 169 2.48 -3.96 -12.43
N GLN A 170 3.17 -4.47 -11.44
CA GLN A 170 4.05 -5.63 -11.56
C GLN A 170 3.61 -6.71 -10.60
N ALA A 171 3.45 -7.93 -11.10
CA ALA A 171 3.12 -9.10 -10.29
C ALA A 171 4.38 -9.96 -10.11
N LEU A 172 4.69 -10.27 -8.87
CA LEU A 172 5.88 -11.05 -8.48
C LEU A 172 5.45 -12.30 -7.74
N ARG A 173 6.12 -13.40 -8.03
CA ARG A 173 5.88 -14.66 -7.34
C ARG A 173 6.54 -14.68 -5.97
N VAL A 174 5.79 -15.12 -4.98
CA VAL A 174 6.27 -15.35 -3.61
C VAL A 174 5.95 -16.77 -3.20
N ARG A 175 6.82 -17.39 -2.42
CA ARG A 175 6.56 -18.66 -1.74
C ARG A 175 6.22 -18.38 -0.28
N LEU A 176 5.07 -18.86 0.17
CA LEU A 176 4.57 -18.71 1.53
C LEU A 176 4.58 -20.07 2.25
#